data_4d9904295fc56c1a178d07ac8282540c
#
_entry.id   4d9904295fc56c1a178d07ac8282540c
#
_cell.length_a   1.000
_cell.length_b   1.000
_cell.length_c   1.000
_cell.angle_alpha   90.00
_cell.angle_beta   90.00
_cell.angle_gamma   90.00
#
_symmetry.space_group_name_H-M   'P 1'
#
loop_
_entity.id
_entity.type
_entity.pdbx_description
1 polymer ?
#
loop_
_entity_poly.entity_id
_entity_poly.type
_entity_poly.pdbx_seq_one_letter_code
_entity_poly.pdbx_strand_id
1 'polypeptide(L)'
;QSAHDTFWDFVGLHTEATHHTFWNMSDRGIPQSLRTMEGFGIHTFRMINDAGETTLVKFHFKPRLGVHSQVWEEAQITGGVDPDFHRRDLADAIEAGAYPQWDLGVQVFPDTKEEMFEGIDLLDPTKLVPEELAPVEIIGTLTLNKNPGNYFEETEQVAFHPGHLVPGIDVTNDPLLQARLFSYLDTQISRLGGPNFSQLPINRPHSPVNDNLRDGMYQQAAHTGIAPYKPNSLDAGNPTETPIDKGAFIDVPRPVEGHVTRRSPASFEDHFSQARMFYLSLTETEKQHLIEAFSFELGKCYEEAIKLRYLDVLAHVDQELAETVADNLGLPHPEQQEVPDASPSPALSQLGKTWPIDGRRVAILIDSDQELD
;
A
#
# COMPACT_ATOMS: atom_id res chain seq x y z
N GLN A 1 4.52 -15.79 -6.48
CA GLN A 1 3.35 -15.59 -7.36
C GLN A 1 3.69 -14.87 -8.66
N SER A 2 4.78 -14.14 -8.73
CA SER A 2 5.28 -13.51 -9.96
C SER A 2 6.00 -14.47 -10.90
N ALA A 3 6.21 -15.70 -10.49
CA ALA A 3 6.73 -16.75 -11.33
C ALA A 3 5.59 -17.43 -12.09
N HIS A 4 5.88 -17.92 -13.28
CA HIS A 4 5.00 -18.74 -14.08
C HIS A 4 3.97 -17.98 -14.94
N ASP A 5 3.48 -18.69 -15.92
CA ASP A 5 2.57 -18.19 -16.96
C ASP A 5 1.31 -17.52 -16.41
N THR A 6 0.76 -18.04 -15.30
CA THR A 6 -0.51 -17.49 -14.76
C THR A 6 -0.40 -16.06 -14.22
N PHE A 7 0.74 -15.67 -13.68
CA PHE A 7 0.96 -14.29 -13.28
C PHE A 7 1.06 -13.37 -14.51
N TRP A 8 1.91 -13.74 -15.47
CA TRP A 8 2.16 -12.93 -16.66
C TRP A 8 0.97 -12.89 -17.61
N ASP A 9 0.20 -13.99 -17.70
CA ASP A 9 -1.07 -13.98 -18.43
C ASP A 9 -2.07 -13.02 -17.81
N PHE A 10 -2.20 -13.05 -16.47
CA PHE A 10 -3.10 -12.13 -15.75
C PHE A 10 -2.70 -10.67 -15.97
N VAL A 11 -1.47 -10.28 -15.68
CA VAL A 11 -1.04 -8.86 -15.79
C VAL A 11 -0.92 -8.38 -17.25
N GLY A 12 -0.74 -9.29 -18.21
CA GLY A 12 -0.75 -8.99 -19.63
C GLY A 12 -2.16 -8.79 -20.22
N LEU A 13 -3.20 -9.35 -19.57
CA LEU A 13 -4.60 -9.17 -19.95
C LEU A 13 -5.30 -8.09 -19.10
N HIS A 14 -4.81 -7.86 -17.88
CA HIS A 14 -5.25 -6.82 -16.96
C HIS A 14 -4.20 -5.70 -16.90
N THR A 15 -4.13 -4.93 -17.97
CA THR A 15 -3.11 -3.89 -18.15
C THR A 15 -3.18 -2.75 -17.15
N GLU A 16 -4.30 -2.60 -16.44
CA GLU A 16 -4.44 -1.72 -15.28
C GLU A 16 -3.46 -2.07 -14.13
N ALA A 17 -2.92 -3.28 -14.12
CA ALA A 17 -1.90 -3.72 -13.17
C ALA A 17 -0.47 -3.29 -13.55
N THR A 18 -0.27 -2.65 -14.71
CA THR A 18 1.08 -2.34 -15.25
C THR A 18 1.87 -1.46 -14.28
N HIS A 19 1.29 -0.41 -13.71
CA HIS A 19 1.96 0.45 -12.75
C HIS A 19 2.50 -0.36 -11.56
N HIS A 20 1.65 -1.17 -10.93
CA HIS A 20 2.07 -2.02 -9.81
C HIS A 20 3.11 -3.07 -10.22
N THR A 21 3.00 -3.65 -11.43
CA THR A 21 3.96 -4.63 -11.92
C THR A 21 5.36 -4.04 -12.11
N PHE A 22 5.46 -2.78 -12.56
CA PHE A 22 6.73 -2.06 -12.64
C PHE A 22 7.35 -1.88 -11.25
N TRP A 23 6.58 -1.53 -10.23
CA TRP A 23 7.07 -1.48 -8.86
C TRP A 23 7.57 -2.85 -8.37
N ASN A 24 6.82 -3.92 -8.66
CA ASN A 24 7.21 -5.28 -8.26
C ASN A 24 8.51 -5.76 -8.92
N MET A 25 8.75 -5.38 -10.18
CA MET A 25 9.94 -5.80 -10.93
C MET A 25 11.14 -4.86 -10.70
N SER A 26 10.93 -3.70 -10.09
CA SER A 26 11.98 -2.76 -9.74
C SER A 26 12.69 -3.16 -8.44
N ASP A 27 13.76 -2.44 -8.11
CA ASP A 27 14.47 -2.55 -6.84
C ASP A 27 13.54 -2.37 -5.63
N ARG A 28 12.41 -1.64 -5.79
CA ARG A 28 11.39 -1.47 -4.73
C ARG A 28 10.70 -2.78 -4.36
N GLY A 29 10.66 -3.76 -5.26
CA GLY A 29 10.08 -5.09 -5.04
C GLY A 29 10.98 -6.03 -4.22
N ILE A 30 12.26 -5.70 -4.05
CA ILE A 30 13.26 -6.49 -3.31
C ILE A 30 13.97 -5.64 -2.23
N PRO A 31 13.23 -5.15 -1.23
CA PRO A 31 13.80 -4.25 -0.22
C PRO A 31 14.92 -4.91 0.57
N GLN A 32 15.92 -4.13 0.97
CA GLN A 32 17.00 -4.56 1.85
C GLN A 32 16.48 -5.02 3.21
N SER A 33 15.45 -4.35 3.72
CA SER A 33 14.81 -4.64 5.00
C SER A 33 13.39 -4.10 5.00
N LEU A 34 12.51 -4.68 5.81
CA LEU A 34 11.20 -4.09 6.09
C LEU A 34 11.31 -2.67 6.68
N ARG A 35 12.43 -2.36 7.34
CA ARG A 35 12.72 -1.05 7.93
C ARG A 35 13.03 0.05 6.91
N THR A 36 13.27 -0.32 5.67
CA THR A 36 13.64 0.57 4.56
C THR A 36 12.57 0.61 3.45
N MET A 37 11.36 0.17 3.76
CA MET A 37 10.23 0.22 2.85
C MET A 37 9.42 1.49 3.04
N GLU A 38 9.10 2.15 1.93
CA GLU A 38 8.15 3.25 1.88
C GLU A 38 6.72 2.71 1.82
N GLY A 39 5.80 3.35 2.55
CA GLY A 39 4.39 2.98 2.58
C GLY A 39 3.51 4.04 1.92
N PHE A 40 2.61 3.60 1.05
CA PHE A 40 1.64 4.44 0.35
C PHE A 40 0.22 4.09 0.78
N GLY A 41 -0.49 5.06 1.34
CA GLY A 41 -1.92 4.95 1.60
C GLY A 41 -2.71 5.21 0.32
N ILE A 42 -2.89 4.18 -0.51
CA ILE A 42 -3.44 4.27 -1.86
C ILE A 42 -4.81 4.96 -1.90
N HIS A 43 -5.70 4.61 -0.95
CA HIS A 43 -7.04 5.21 -0.91
C HIS A 43 -7.01 6.66 -0.44
N THR A 44 -7.88 7.45 -1.01
CA THR A 44 -8.16 8.80 -0.53
C THR A 44 -9.19 8.72 0.58
N PHE A 45 -8.92 9.37 1.70
CA PHE A 45 -9.84 9.57 2.80
C PHE A 45 -10.26 11.04 2.89
N ARG A 46 -11.27 11.31 3.69
CA ARG A 46 -11.75 12.66 3.94
C ARG A 46 -11.47 13.03 5.39
N MET A 47 -10.82 14.15 5.63
CA MET A 47 -10.71 14.76 6.95
C MET A 47 -11.84 15.76 7.16
N ILE A 48 -12.38 15.78 8.38
CA ILE A 48 -13.51 16.62 8.78
C ILE A 48 -13.12 17.32 10.08
N ASN A 49 -13.14 18.64 10.08
CA ASN A 49 -12.90 19.43 11.28
C ASN A 49 -14.18 19.66 12.11
N ASP A 50 -14.04 20.26 13.28
CA ASP A 50 -15.18 20.52 14.19
C ASP A 50 -16.26 21.44 13.60
N ALA A 51 -15.94 22.22 12.57
CA ALA A 51 -16.89 23.06 11.84
C ALA A 51 -17.62 22.31 10.71
N GLY A 52 -17.25 21.05 10.44
CA GLY A 52 -17.79 20.27 9.33
C GLY A 52 -17.14 20.61 7.98
N GLU A 53 -16.02 21.35 7.98
CA GLU A 53 -15.26 21.60 6.76
C GLU A 53 -14.42 20.36 6.42
N THR A 54 -14.29 20.08 5.12
CA THR A 54 -13.69 18.83 4.63
C THR A 54 -12.49 19.07 3.73
N THR A 55 -11.53 18.17 3.79
CA THR A 55 -10.41 18.05 2.85
C THR A 55 -10.19 16.60 2.50
N LEU A 56 -9.67 16.32 1.29
CA LEU A 56 -9.25 14.98 0.90
C LEU A 56 -7.80 14.78 1.25
N VAL A 57 -7.43 13.54 1.65
CA VAL A 57 -6.06 13.20 2.04
C VAL A 57 -5.63 11.84 1.53
N LYS A 58 -4.33 11.73 1.19
CA LYS A 58 -3.63 10.46 1.02
C LYS A 58 -2.51 10.36 2.06
N PHE A 59 -2.38 9.20 2.71
CA PHE A 59 -1.37 8.96 3.74
C PHE A 59 -0.08 8.39 3.15
N HIS A 60 1.05 8.79 3.73
CA HIS A 60 2.38 8.31 3.36
C HIS A 60 3.19 7.92 4.60
N PHE A 61 4.02 6.88 4.47
CA PHE A 61 4.97 6.46 5.50
C PHE A 61 6.37 6.46 4.89
N LYS A 62 7.18 7.44 5.23
CA LYS A 62 8.54 7.60 4.70
C LYS A 62 9.55 7.05 5.69
N PRO A 63 10.33 5.99 5.33
CA PRO A 63 11.28 5.41 6.26
C PRO A 63 12.42 6.38 6.55
N ARG A 64 12.71 6.64 7.82
CA ARG A 64 13.81 7.52 8.21
C ARG A 64 15.18 6.95 7.88
N LEU A 65 15.30 5.63 7.78
CA LEU A 65 16.51 4.96 7.28
C LEU A 65 16.67 5.10 5.76
N GLY A 66 15.69 5.66 5.07
CA GLY A 66 15.66 5.76 3.63
C GLY A 66 15.25 4.46 2.93
N VAL A 67 15.17 4.53 1.60
CA VAL A 67 14.80 3.41 0.76
C VAL A 67 16.06 2.71 0.28
N HIS A 68 16.18 1.42 0.57
CA HIS A 68 17.29 0.57 0.18
C HIS A 68 16.78 -0.77 -0.31
N SER A 69 17.46 -1.32 -1.32
CA SER A 69 17.10 -2.57 -1.95
C SER A 69 18.28 -3.55 -1.96
N GLN A 70 17.97 -4.82 -2.08
CA GLN A 70 18.94 -5.85 -2.43
C GLN A 70 19.24 -5.76 -3.93
N VAL A 71 20.26 -6.44 -4.40
CA VAL A 71 20.39 -6.80 -5.82
C VAL A 71 19.70 -8.11 -6.08
N TRP A 72 19.36 -8.39 -7.36
CA TRP A 72 18.52 -9.53 -7.70
C TRP A 72 19.11 -10.88 -7.26
N GLU A 73 20.40 -11.07 -7.44
CA GLU A 73 21.11 -12.31 -7.03
C GLU A 73 21.08 -12.48 -5.50
N GLU A 74 21.27 -11.40 -4.76
CA GLU A 74 21.17 -11.42 -3.30
C GLU A 74 19.74 -11.81 -2.87
N ALA A 75 18.74 -11.23 -3.49
CA ALA A 75 17.32 -11.53 -3.20
C ALA A 75 16.98 -13.00 -3.48
N GLN A 76 17.50 -13.58 -4.57
CA GLN A 76 17.31 -15.01 -4.90
C GLN A 76 18.00 -15.91 -3.87
N ILE A 77 19.22 -15.61 -3.49
CA ILE A 77 19.95 -16.36 -2.47
C ILE A 77 19.24 -16.24 -1.12
N THR A 78 18.90 -15.04 -0.71
CA THR A 78 18.19 -14.77 0.55
C THR A 78 16.87 -15.54 0.59
N GLY A 79 16.05 -15.45 -0.46
CA GLY A 79 14.77 -16.15 -0.54
C GLY A 79 14.88 -17.68 -0.46
N GLY A 80 15.98 -18.25 -0.98
CA GLY A 80 16.23 -19.70 -0.98
C GLY A 80 16.89 -20.23 0.27
N VAL A 81 17.83 -19.49 0.85
CA VAL A 81 18.64 -19.92 2.02
C VAL A 81 18.03 -19.49 3.33
N ASP A 82 17.38 -18.33 3.36
CA ASP A 82 16.87 -17.70 4.57
C ASP A 82 15.51 -16.99 4.34
N PRO A 83 14.43 -17.74 4.17
CA PRO A 83 13.10 -17.16 3.89
C PRO A 83 12.56 -16.28 5.02
N ASP A 84 13.13 -16.33 6.21
CA ASP A 84 12.77 -15.51 7.37
C ASP A 84 13.63 -14.26 7.55
N PHE A 85 14.53 -13.99 6.60
CA PHE A 85 15.50 -12.89 6.69
C PHE A 85 14.87 -11.56 7.09
N HIS A 86 13.85 -11.10 6.38
CA HIS A 86 13.20 -9.80 6.65
C HIS A 86 12.50 -9.75 8.02
N ARG A 87 11.84 -10.85 8.42
CA ARG A 87 11.16 -10.92 9.73
C ARG A 87 12.17 -10.91 10.85
N ARG A 88 13.27 -11.66 10.71
CA ARG A 88 14.35 -11.70 11.70
C ARG A 88 15.06 -10.36 11.79
N ASP A 89 15.41 -9.71 10.66
CA ASP A 89 16.04 -8.39 10.64
C ASP A 89 15.22 -7.36 11.44
N LEU A 90 13.91 -7.33 11.22
CA LEU A 90 13.02 -6.44 11.95
C LEU A 90 12.96 -6.77 13.44
N ALA A 91 12.80 -8.04 13.77
CA ALA A 91 12.71 -8.47 15.18
C ALA A 91 14.01 -8.21 15.94
N ASP A 92 15.17 -8.53 15.35
CA ASP A 92 16.49 -8.31 15.94
C ASP A 92 16.78 -6.81 16.12
N ALA A 93 16.39 -5.97 15.17
CA ALA A 93 16.55 -4.51 15.29
C ALA A 93 15.74 -3.95 16.46
N ILE A 94 14.50 -4.39 16.63
CA ILE A 94 13.65 -3.96 17.75
C ILE A 94 14.21 -4.47 19.09
N GLU A 95 14.64 -5.72 19.17
CA GLU A 95 15.23 -6.30 20.39
C GLU A 95 16.54 -5.60 20.79
N ALA A 96 17.32 -5.19 19.79
CA ALA A 96 18.57 -4.43 20.01
C ALA A 96 18.34 -2.96 20.38
N GLY A 97 17.08 -2.47 20.38
CA GLY A 97 16.76 -1.08 20.65
C GLY A 97 16.97 -0.13 19.44
N ALA A 98 17.29 -0.66 18.27
CA ALA A 98 17.40 0.09 17.03
C ALA A 98 16.01 0.25 16.37
N TYR A 99 15.12 0.92 17.06
CA TYR A 99 13.70 1.06 16.70
C TYR A 99 13.50 1.72 15.34
N PRO A 100 12.96 1.01 14.35
CA PRO A 100 12.71 1.61 13.04
C PRO A 100 11.58 2.63 13.11
N GLN A 101 11.75 3.72 12.36
CA GLN A 101 10.83 4.84 12.33
C GLN A 101 10.45 5.23 10.92
N TRP A 102 9.20 5.65 10.77
CA TRP A 102 8.67 6.28 9.56
C TRP A 102 8.07 7.63 9.90
N ASP A 103 8.32 8.61 9.07
CA ASP A 103 7.57 9.85 9.09
C ASP A 103 6.19 9.59 8.48
N LEU A 104 5.14 9.84 9.28
CA LEU A 104 3.76 9.82 8.81
C LEU A 104 3.45 11.16 8.17
N GLY A 105 3.14 11.14 6.90
CA GLY A 105 2.82 12.32 6.12
C GLY A 105 1.45 12.22 5.46
N VAL A 106 0.95 13.36 5.04
CA VAL A 106 -0.29 13.49 4.27
C VAL A 106 -0.06 14.39 3.06
N GLN A 107 -0.66 14.00 1.94
CA GLN A 107 -0.96 14.92 0.85
C GLN A 107 -2.38 15.41 1.04
N VAL A 108 -2.60 16.73 0.95
CA VAL A 108 -3.90 17.37 1.19
C VAL A 108 -4.43 17.92 -0.12
N PHE A 109 -5.71 17.65 -0.39
CA PHE A 109 -6.40 18.08 -1.60
C PHE A 109 -7.71 18.78 -1.27
N PRO A 110 -8.17 19.74 -2.11
CA PRO A 110 -9.50 20.29 -2.00
C PRO A 110 -10.58 19.19 -2.15
N ASP A 111 -11.59 19.23 -1.29
CA ASP A 111 -12.76 18.34 -1.43
C ASP A 111 -13.72 18.92 -2.46
N THR A 112 -13.50 18.62 -3.72
CA THR A 112 -14.34 19.05 -4.83
C THR A 112 -15.40 18.00 -5.17
N LYS A 113 -16.44 18.40 -5.90
CA LYS A 113 -17.49 17.47 -6.34
C LYS A 113 -16.96 16.38 -7.26
N GLU A 114 -15.96 16.71 -8.05
CA GLU A 114 -15.34 15.83 -9.05
C GLU A 114 -14.32 14.87 -8.43
N GLU A 115 -13.84 15.15 -7.20
CA GLU A 115 -12.79 14.40 -6.50
C GLU A 115 -11.53 14.18 -7.37
N MET A 116 -11.22 15.21 -8.19
CA MET A 116 -10.08 15.26 -9.11
C MET A 116 -9.06 16.29 -8.65
N PHE A 117 -7.77 16.06 -8.94
CA PHE A 117 -6.70 17.00 -8.69
C PHE A 117 -5.70 17.01 -9.84
N GLU A 118 -5.51 18.16 -10.49
CA GLU A 118 -4.58 18.35 -11.63
C GLU A 118 -4.71 17.25 -12.71
N GLY A 119 -5.96 16.86 -13.02
CA GLY A 119 -6.25 15.83 -14.01
C GLY A 119 -6.13 14.38 -13.49
N ILE A 120 -5.74 14.19 -12.24
CA ILE A 120 -5.64 12.88 -11.59
C ILE A 120 -6.92 12.60 -10.80
N ASP A 121 -7.54 11.45 -11.05
CA ASP A 121 -8.66 10.95 -10.27
C ASP A 121 -8.17 10.47 -8.90
N LEU A 122 -8.56 11.18 -7.85
CA LEU A 122 -8.17 10.86 -6.48
C LEU A 122 -8.79 9.55 -5.95
N LEU A 123 -9.82 9.05 -6.61
CA LEU A 123 -10.49 7.80 -6.26
C LEU A 123 -9.95 6.59 -7.03
N ASP A 124 -9.07 6.81 -8.01
CA ASP A 124 -8.45 5.72 -8.75
C ASP A 124 -7.26 5.13 -7.96
N PRO A 125 -7.37 3.88 -7.45
CA PRO A 125 -6.32 3.28 -6.63
C PRO A 125 -5.07 2.89 -7.43
N THR A 126 -5.09 3.00 -8.76
CA THR A 126 -3.93 2.75 -9.62
C THR A 126 -3.06 3.99 -9.82
N LYS A 127 -3.49 5.15 -9.32
CA LYS A 127 -2.82 6.43 -9.51
C LYS A 127 -2.17 6.94 -8.22
N LEU A 128 -0.95 7.45 -8.35
CA LEU A 128 -0.28 8.28 -7.35
C LEU A 128 -0.39 9.75 -7.76
N VAL A 129 -0.40 10.64 -6.78
CA VAL A 129 -0.24 12.06 -7.03
C VAL A 129 1.25 12.41 -6.79
N PRO A 130 1.98 12.89 -7.81
CA PRO A 130 3.38 13.30 -7.63
C PRO A 130 3.52 14.36 -6.53
N GLU A 131 4.55 14.24 -5.70
CA GLU A 131 4.80 15.20 -4.60
C GLU A 131 5.12 16.59 -5.12
N GLU A 132 5.56 16.70 -6.35
CA GLU A 132 5.79 17.97 -7.04
C GLU A 132 4.49 18.76 -7.28
N LEU A 133 3.34 18.07 -7.37
CA LEU A 133 2.02 18.68 -7.49
C LEU A 133 1.37 18.91 -6.13
N ALA A 134 1.53 17.99 -5.20
CA ALA A 134 1.01 18.05 -3.85
C ALA A 134 2.05 17.52 -2.86
N PRO A 135 2.82 18.39 -2.19
CA PRO A 135 3.85 17.96 -1.25
C PRO A 135 3.29 17.14 -0.09
N VAL A 136 4.08 16.18 0.39
CA VAL A 136 3.76 15.41 1.60
C VAL A 136 4.12 16.23 2.83
N GLU A 137 3.13 16.58 3.62
CA GLU A 137 3.29 17.28 4.90
C GLU A 137 3.45 16.25 6.03
N ILE A 138 4.56 16.32 6.77
CA ILE A 138 4.81 15.40 7.89
C ILE A 138 4.00 15.84 9.11
N ILE A 139 3.15 14.94 9.59
CA ILE A 139 2.23 15.17 10.71
C ILE A 139 2.54 14.32 11.94
N GLY A 140 3.42 13.35 11.82
CA GLY A 140 3.75 12.46 12.94
C GLY A 140 4.87 11.48 12.62
N THR A 141 5.09 10.56 13.56
CA THR A 141 6.10 9.50 13.43
C THR A 141 5.51 8.18 13.89
N LEU A 142 5.68 7.14 13.07
CA LEU A 142 5.45 5.75 13.46
C LEU A 142 6.77 5.16 13.96
N THR A 143 6.77 4.58 15.16
CA THR A 143 7.94 3.88 15.73
C THR A 143 7.55 2.47 16.13
N LEU A 144 8.31 1.47 15.67
CA LEU A 144 8.17 0.08 16.12
C LEU A 144 9.18 -0.17 17.23
N ASN A 145 8.72 -0.28 18.47
CA ASN A 145 9.55 -0.32 19.67
C ASN A 145 9.34 -1.54 20.56
N LYS A 146 8.55 -2.51 20.10
CA LYS A 146 8.29 -3.73 20.85
C LYS A 146 7.95 -4.88 19.91
N ASN A 147 8.60 -6.02 20.11
CA ASN A 147 8.21 -7.28 19.47
C ASN A 147 6.99 -7.89 20.18
N PRO A 148 6.15 -8.68 19.48
CA PRO A 148 5.09 -9.45 20.12
C PRO A 148 5.69 -10.49 21.07
N GLY A 149 5.06 -10.68 22.23
CA GLY A 149 5.42 -11.72 23.19
C GLY A 149 4.86 -13.09 22.77
N ASN A 150 3.72 -13.10 22.13
CA ASN A 150 3.10 -14.27 21.52
C ASN A 150 2.60 -13.90 20.12
N TYR A 151 3.22 -14.46 19.09
CA TYR A 151 2.94 -14.10 17.71
C TYR A 151 1.49 -14.43 17.29
N PHE A 152 0.95 -15.57 17.76
CA PHE A 152 -0.43 -15.94 17.46
C PHE A 152 -1.43 -14.97 18.08
N GLU A 153 -1.29 -14.70 19.38
CA GLU A 153 -2.21 -13.84 20.12
C GLU A 153 -2.14 -12.37 19.68
N GLU A 154 -0.92 -11.86 19.50
CA GLU A 154 -0.68 -10.42 19.26
C GLU A 154 -0.51 -10.05 17.79
N THR A 155 -0.47 -11.01 16.87
CA THR A 155 -0.26 -10.75 15.44
C THR A 155 -1.23 -11.53 14.54
N GLU A 156 -1.30 -12.85 14.67
CA GLU A 156 -2.14 -13.69 13.80
C GLU A 156 -3.63 -13.36 13.90
N GLN A 157 -4.11 -12.96 15.07
CA GLN A 157 -5.51 -12.64 15.32
C GLN A 157 -5.86 -11.16 15.06
N VAL A 158 -4.92 -10.35 14.59
CA VAL A 158 -5.21 -8.94 14.27
C VAL A 158 -6.22 -8.83 13.13
N ALA A 159 -7.18 -7.92 13.29
CA ALA A 159 -8.28 -7.71 12.37
C ALA A 159 -8.26 -6.27 11.85
N PHE A 160 -7.44 -5.99 10.84
CA PHE A 160 -7.49 -4.70 10.15
C PHE A 160 -8.77 -4.55 9.35
N HIS A 161 -9.33 -3.34 9.36
CA HIS A 161 -10.53 -3.00 8.60
C HIS A 161 -10.49 -1.52 8.21
N PRO A 162 -10.64 -1.16 6.92
CA PRO A 162 -10.53 0.23 6.47
C PRO A 162 -11.64 1.14 7.00
N GLY A 163 -12.72 0.59 7.52
CA GLY A 163 -13.80 1.33 8.19
C GLY A 163 -13.60 1.53 9.69
N HIS A 164 -12.52 1.02 10.29
CA HIS A 164 -12.18 1.29 11.70
C HIS A 164 -11.54 2.68 11.82
N LEU A 165 -12.36 3.69 11.62
CA LEU A 165 -11.98 5.10 11.62
C LEU A 165 -12.17 5.73 13.01
N VAL A 166 -11.48 6.83 13.21
CA VAL A 166 -11.70 7.73 14.37
C VAL A 166 -12.52 8.95 13.93
N PRO A 167 -13.21 9.65 14.86
CA PRO A 167 -13.88 10.91 14.54
C PRO A 167 -12.94 11.89 13.84
N GLY A 168 -13.45 12.57 12.80
CA GLY A 168 -12.67 13.46 11.96
C GLY A 168 -12.07 12.83 10.71
N ILE A 169 -12.24 11.51 10.51
CA ILE A 169 -11.87 10.83 9.27
C ILE A 169 -13.07 10.06 8.73
N ASP A 170 -13.33 10.18 7.43
CA ASP A 170 -14.38 9.45 6.73
C ASP A 170 -13.86 8.87 5.41
N VAL A 171 -14.59 7.91 4.88
CA VAL A 171 -14.30 7.27 3.60
C VAL A 171 -14.74 8.15 2.43
N THR A 172 -14.15 7.90 1.27
CA THR A 172 -14.57 8.49 0.00
C THR A 172 -15.44 7.53 -0.81
N ASN A 173 -15.87 7.96 -1.99
CA ASN A 173 -16.61 7.12 -2.92
C ASN A 173 -15.71 6.24 -3.80
N ASP A 174 -14.42 6.08 -3.47
CA ASP A 174 -13.53 5.12 -4.11
C ASP A 174 -14.20 3.74 -4.14
N PRO A 175 -14.50 3.18 -5.32
CA PRO A 175 -15.24 1.92 -5.41
C PRO A 175 -14.54 0.74 -4.76
N LEU A 176 -13.20 0.71 -4.81
CA LEU A 176 -12.41 -0.34 -4.17
C LEU A 176 -12.45 -0.18 -2.65
N LEU A 177 -12.32 1.03 -2.13
CA LEU A 177 -12.44 1.31 -0.68
C LEU A 177 -13.82 0.89 -0.17
N GLN A 178 -14.89 1.25 -0.88
CA GLN A 178 -16.26 0.88 -0.51
C GLN A 178 -16.45 -0.65 -0.52
N ALA A 179 -15.91 -1.36 -1.51
CA ALA A 179 -15.95 -2.82 -1.54
C ALA A 179 -15.13 -3.44 -0.39
N ARG A 180 -14.03 -2.83 0.01
CA ARG A 180 -13.21 -3.28 1.15
C ARG A 180 -13.93 -3.16 2.49
N LEU A 181 -14.82 -2.19 2.67
CA LEU A 181 -15.65 -2.09 3.89
C LEU A 181 -16.48 -3.36 4.12
N PHE A 182 -17.01 -3.94 3.06
CA PHE A 182 -17.74 -5.19 3.12
C PHE A 182 -16.81 -6.41 3.22
N SER A 183 -15.80 -6.51 2.35
CA SER A 183 -14.95 -7.70 2.24
C SER A 183 -14.10 -7.94 3.48
N TYR A 184 -13.62 -6.90 4.16
CA TYR A 184 -12.87 -7.07 5.40
C TYR A 184 -13.74 -7.50 6.57
N LEU A 185 -14.99 -7.05 6.65
CA LEU A 185 -15.94 -7.55 7.64
C LEU A 185 -16.20 -9.04 7.45
N ASP A 186 -16.51 -9.44 6.22
CA ASP A 186 -16.80 -10.84 5.86
C ASP A 186 -15.58 -11.74 6.15
N THR A 187 -14.39 -11.35 5.70
CA THR A 187 -13.18 -12.16 5.92
C THR A 187 -12.81 -12.29 7.38
N GLN A 188 -12.98 -11.24 8.21
CA GLN A 188 -12.66 -11.34 9.64
C GLN A 188 -13.61 -12.23 10.39
N ILE A 189 -14.90 -12.21 10.07
CA ILE A 189 -15.88 -13.14 10.63
C ILE A 189 -15.49 -14.59 10.29
N SER A 190 -15.13 -14.86 9.05
CA SER A 190 -14.75 -16.20 8.59
C SER A 190 -13.41 -16.64 9.18
N ARG A 191 -12.39 -15.79 9.12
CA ARG A 191 -11.01 -16.10 9.55
C ARG A 191 -10.91 -16.28 11.06
N LEU A 192 -11.57 -15.43 11.83
CA LEU A 192 -11.51 -15.44 13.29
C LEU A 192 -12.67 -16.23 13.95
N GLY A 193 -13.70 -16.60 13.17
CA GLY A 193 -14.73 -17.54 13.61
C GLY A 193 -15.86 -16.93 14.41
N GLY A 194 -16.07 -15.63 14.44
CA GLY A 194 -17.17 -15.02 15.17
C GLY A 194 -17.40 -13.54 14.91
N PRO A 195 -18.61 -13.03 15.18
CA PRO A 195 -19.00 -11.66 14.88
C PRO A 195 -18.31 -10.62 15.78
N ASN A 196 -17.88 -11.01 16.99
CA ASN A 196 -17.27 -10.12 17.95
C ASN A 196 -15.72 -10.18 17.91
N PHE A 197 -15.13 -10.34 16.72
CA PHE A 197 -13.67 -10.37 16.55
C PHE A 197 -12.99 -9.08 17.07
N SER A 198 -13.70 -7.95 17.09
CA SER A 198 -13.23 -6.69 17.67
C SER A 198 -13.07 -6.73 19.20
N GLN A 199 -13.63 -7.75 19.86
CA GLN A 199 -13.48 -7.96 21.31
C GLN A 199 -12.22 -8.77 21.68
N LEU A 200 -11.55 -9.39 20.71
CA LEU A 200 -10.25 -10.03 20.96
C LEU A 200 -9.25 -9.00 21.48
N PRO A 201 -8.39 -9.33 22.46
CA PRO A 201 -7.51 -8.36 23.12
C PRO A 201 -6.69 -7.49 22.14
N ILE A 202 -6.14 -8.09 21.08
CA ILE A 202 -5.35 -7.36 20.07
C ILE A 202 -6.19 -6.37 19.25
N ASN A 203 -7.49 -6.63 19.09
CA ASN A 203 -8.39 -5.83 18.25
C ASN A 203 -9.24 -4.84 19.07
N ARG A 204 -9.27 -5.02 20.39
CA ARG A 204 -10.13 -4.20 21.25
C ARG A 204 -9.65 -2.75 21.28
N PRO A 205 -10.52 -1.77 21.00
CA PRO A 205 -10.19 -0.37 21.20
C PRO A 205 -9.95 -0.06 22.69
N HIS A 206 -9.04 0.87 22.96
CA HIS A 206 -8.79 1.34 24.33
C HIS A 206 -9.89 2.28 24.82
N SER A 207 -10.55 2.99 23.90
CA SER A 207 -11.71 3.80 24.22
C SER A 207 -12.97 2.94 24.34
N PRO A 208 -13.90 3.27 25.25
CA PRO A 208 -15.17 2.56 25.34
C PRO A 208 -15.95 2.64 24.02
N VAL A 209 -16.40 1.48 23.55
CA VAL A 209 -17.28 1.37 22.37
C VAL A 209 -18.56 0.70 22.78
N ASN A 210 -19.68 1.27 22.39
CA ASN A 210 -20.99 0.67 22.51
C ASN A 210 -21.62 0.51 21.11
N ASP A 211 -21.44 -0.67 20.55
CA ASP A 211 -21.89 -1.04 19.19
C ASP A 211 -23.25 -1.72 19.19
N ASN A 212 -23.90 -1.83 20.35
CA ASN A 212 -25.16 -2.55 20.58
C ASN A 212 -25.08 -4.07 20.34
N LEU A 213 -23.94 -4.63 20.11
CA LEU A 213 -23.74 -6.08 20.02
C LEU A 213 -23.80 -6.67 21.43
N ARG A 214 -24.66 -7.66 21.65
CA ARG A 214 -24.90 -8.27 22.96
C ARG A 214 -24.39 -9.70 23.04
N ASP A 215 -24.59 -10.46 22.02
CA ASP A 215 -24.42 -11.90 21.97
C ASP A 215 -23.48 -12.30 20.81
N GLY A 216 -23.21 -13.56 20.68
CA GLY A 216 -22.38 -14.13 19.66
C GLY A 216 -20.95 -14.43 20.12
N MET A 217 -20.24 -15.20 19.30
CA MET A 217 -18.89 -15.66 19.62
C MET A 217 -17.93 -14.48 19.86
N TYR A 218 -17.06 -14.65 20.82
CA TYR A 218 -16.05 -13.69 21.30
C TYR A 218 -16.60 -12.44 21.99
N GLN A 219 -17.89 -12.40 22.35
CA GLN A 219 -18.40 -11.34 23.22
C GLN A 219 -17.74 -11.42 24.59
N GLN A 220 -17.03 -10.37 24.98
CA GLN A 220 -16.30 -10.27 26.24
C GLN A 220 -16.79 -9.11 27.11
N ALA A 221 -17.66 -8.27 26.60
CA ALA A 221 -18.24 -7.18 27.36
C ALA A 221 -19.44 -7.66 28.18
N ALA A 222 -19.55 -7.19 29.43
CA ALA A 222 -20.70 -7.43 30.28
C ALA A 222 -21.70 -6.27 30.07
N HIS A 223 -22.63 -6.44 29.15
CA HIS A 223 -23.68 -5.48 28.92
C HIS A 223 -24.76 -5.58 30.00
N THR A 224 -25.24 -4.41 30.45
CA THR A 224 -26.37 -4.29 31.36
C THR A 224 -27.58 -3.77 30.59
N GLY A 225 -28.79 -4.00 31.16
CA GLY A 225 -30.05 -3.61 30.52
C GLY A 225 -30.64 -4.73 29.68
N ILE A 226 -31.88 -4.52 29.24
CA ILE A 226 -32.67 -5.53 28.52
C ILE A 226 -33.00 -5.14 27.07
N ALA A 227 -32.71 -3.90 26.67
CA ALA A 227 -33.03 -3.37 25.35
C ALA A 227 -31.78 -3.03 24.55
N PRO A 228 -31.29 -3.87 23.59
CA PRO A 228 -30.15 -3.57 22.73
C PRO A 228 -30.50 -2.69 21.52
N TYR A 229 -31.66 -2.08 21.51
CA TYR A 229 -32.20 -1.28 20.41
C TYR A 229 -32.61 0.11 20.88
N LYS A 230 -32.63 1.06 19.97
CA LYS A 230 -33.11 2.42 20.16
C LYS A 230 -34.12 2.81 19.07
N PRO A 231 -35.11 3.67 19.38
CA PRO A 231 -35.48 4.10 20.72
C PRO A 231 -36.12 2.99 21.55
N ASN A 232 -36.01 3.05 22.86
CA ASN A 232 -36.74 2.18 23.78
C ASN A 232 -37.18 2.95 25.03
N SER A 233 -38.14 2.38 25.77
CA SER A 233 -38.65 2.91 27.03
C SER A 233 -38.26 2.05 28.24
N LEU A 234 -37.42 1.04 28.07
CA LEU A 234 -37.13 0.03 29.07
C LEU A 234 -35.86 0.31 29.87
N ASP A 235 -34.81 0.79 29.21
CA ASP A 235 -33.50 1.05 29.78
C ASP A 235 -33.15 2.53 29.84
N ALA A 236 -34.12 3.41 30.22
CA ALA A 236 -33.97 4.84 30.28
C ALA A 236 -33.45 5.46 28.94
N GLY A 237 -33.84 4.86 27.83
CA GLY A 237 -33.46 5.31 26.49
C GLY A 237 -32.06 4.82 26.00
N ASN A 238 -31.34 4.03 26.78
CA ASN A 238 -30.08 3.45 26.36
C ASN A 238 -30.30 2.22 25.44
N PRO A 239 -29.42 1.95 24.47
CA PRO A 239 -28.20 2.69 24.14
C PRO A 239 -28.48 4.03 23.45
N THR A 240 -27.60 5.00 23.63
CA THR A 240 -27.69 6.33 23.00
C THR A 240 -26.46 6.59 22.14
N GLU A 241 -26.61 7.45 21.14
CA GLU A 241 -25.48 7.96 20.36
C GLU A 241 -24.64 8.93 21.20
N THR A 242 -23.33 8.94 20.96
CA THR A 242 -22.44 9.92 21.54
C THR A 242 -22.77 11.31 20.94
N PRO A 243 -22.97 12.36 21.75
CA PRO A 243 -23.15 13.72 21.26
C PRO A 243 -21.87 14.24 20.56
N ILE A 244 -22.03 15.16 19.61
CA ILE A 244 -20.92 15.78 18.86
C ILE A 244 -19.90 16.43 19.79
N ASP A 245 -20.38 17.18 20.80
CA ASP A 245 -19.55 17.83 21.83
C ASP A 245 -18.74 16.85 22.71
N LYS A 246 -19.01 15.56 22.59
CA LYS A 246 -18.28 14.48 23.26
C LYS A 246 -17.48 13.60 22.29
N GLY A 247 -17.22 14.09 21.08
CA GLY A 247 -16.36 13.42 20.10
C GLY A 247 -17.06 12.38 19.24
N ALA A 248 -18.33 12.56 18.93
CA ALA A 248 -19.01 11.74 17.91
C ALA A 248 -18.49 12.03 16.50
N PHE A 249 -18.81 11.13 15.58
CA PHE A 249 -18.58 11.37 14.16
C PHE A 249 -19.48 12.53 13.68
N ILE A 250 -18.90 13.43 12.89
CA ILE A 250 -19.62 14.54 12.25
C ILE A 250 -20.06 14.06 10.87
N ASP A 251 -21.36 14.00 10.64
CA ASP A 251 -21.92 13.71 9.34
C ASP A 251 -21.88 14.95 8.45
N VAL A 252 -21.29 14.82 7.27
CA VAL A 252 -21.22 15.87 6.26
C VAL A 252 -22.05 15.44 5.06
N PRO A 253 -23.26 15.99 4.88
CA PRO A 253 -24.13 15.66 3.77
C PRO A 253 -23.47 15.96 2.42
N ARG A 254 -23.59 15.02 1.47
CA ARG A 254 -23.09 15.18 0.11
C ARG A 254 -24.16 14.91 -0.91
N PRO A 255 -24.18 15.69 -2.00
CA PRO A 255 -25.08 15.40 -3.10
C PRO A 255 -24.62 14.13 -3.83
N VAL A 256 -25.57 13.29 -4.20
CA VAL A 256 -25.35 12.10 -5.05
C VAL A 256 -26.04 12.36 -6.38
N GLU A 257 -25.31 12.25 -7.49
CA GLU A 257 -25.83 12.44 -8.85
C GLU A 257 -25.17 11.41 -9.78
N GLY A 258 -25.94 10.83 -10.70
CA GLY A 258 -25.42 9.92 -11.70
C GLY A 258 -26.22 8.64 -11.84
N HIS A 259 -25.66 7.69 -12.58
CA HIS A 259 -26.26 6.39 -12.84
C HIS A 259 -25.42 5.27 -12.18
N VAL A 260 -26.06 4.36 -11.48
CA VAL A 260 -25.39 3.14 -11.00
C VAL A 260 -25.09 2.25 -12.20
N THR A 261 -23.82 2.04 -12.47
CA THR A 261 -23.36 1.23 -13.61
C THR A 261 -22.25 0.27 -13.16
N ARG A 262 -21.90 -0.70 -14.00
CA ARG A 262 -20.76 -1.60 -13.81
C ARG A 262 -19.56 -1.20 -14.70
N ARG A 263 -19.59 0.00 -15.25
CA ARG A 263 -18.48 0.52 -16.05
C ARG A 263 -17.44 1.17 -15.14
N SER A 264 -16.18 0.96 -15.47
CA SER A 264 -15.07 1.71 -14.86
C SER A 264 -15.16 3.20 -15.24
N PRO A 265 -14.69 4.11 -14.41
CA PRO A 265 -14.57 5.52 -14.78
C PRO A 265 -13.55 5.70 -15.91
N ALA A 266 -13.64 6.81 -16.64
CA ALA A 266 -12.74 7.10 -17.79
C ALA A 266 -11.26 7.19 -17.37
N SER A 267 -10.97 7.66 -16.16
CA SER A 267 -9.61 7.70 -15.59
C SER A 267 -8.92 6.33 -15.56
N PHE A 268 -9.71 5.27 -15.45
CA PHE A 268 -9.23 3.89 -15.39
C PHE A 268 -8.82 3.33 -16.77
N GLU A 269 -9.08 4.06 -17.87
CA GLU A 269 -8.61 3.69 -19.20
C GLU A 269 -7.12 4.00 -19.42
N ASP A 270 -6.54 4.88 -18.63
CA ASP A 270 -5.10 5.15 -18.65
C ASP A 270 -4.35 4.15 -17.75
N HIS A 271 -3.79 3.12 -18.36
CA HIS A 271 -3.05 2.05 -17.69
C HIS A 271 -1.53 2.26 -17.67
N PHE A 272 -0.99 3.22 -18.45
CA PHE A 272 0.44 3.26 -18.75
C PHE A 272 1.15 4.54 -18.28
N SER A 273 0.47 5.67 -18.15
CA SER A 273 1.11 6.95 -17.79
C SER A 273 1.85 6.90 -16.46
N GLN A 274 1.26 6.26 -15.46
CA GLN A 274 1.88 6.11 -14.13
C GLN A 274 3.08 5.14 -14.15
N ALA A 275 2.99 4.06 -14.91
CA ALA A 275 4.10 3.13 -15.11
C ALA A 275 5.27 3.83 -15.81
N ARG A 276 4.98 4.66 -16.84
CA ARG A 276 5.98 5.45 -17.53
C ARG A 276 6.61 6.52 -16.62
N MET A 277 5.80 7.26 -15.87
CA MET A 277 6.30 8.22 -14.89
C MET A 277 7.28 7.55 -13.91
N PHE A 278 6.91 6.39 -13.36
CA PHE A 278 7.76 5.62 -12.47
C PHE A 278 9.06 5.18 -13.16
N TYR A 279 8.98 4.59 -14.36
CA TYR A 279 10.15 4.16 -15.13
C TYR A 279 11.11 5.31 -15.42
N LEU A 280 10.59 6.46 -15.83
CA LEU A 280 11.39 7.66 -16.09
C LEU A 280 12.05 8.23 -14.82
N SER A 281 11.49 7.94 -13.64
CA SER A 281 12.02 8.39 -12.35
C SER A 281 13.17 7.52 -11.84
N LEU A 282 13.37 6.33 -12.40
CA LEU A 282 14.45 5.43 -12.03
C LEU A 282 15.80 5.94 -12.50
N THR A 283 16.84 5.66 -11.72
CA THR A 283 18.23 5.83 -12.18
C THR A 283 18.57 4.83 -13.27
N GLU A 284 19.63 5.08 -14.03
CA GLU A 284 20.07 4.16 -15.10
C GLU A 284 20.37 2.75 -14.56
N THR A 285 20.92 2.65 -13.35
CA THR A 285 21.17 1.37 -12.68
C THR A 285 19.86 0.66 -12.36
N GLU A 286 18.87 1.37 -11.80
CA GLU A 286 17.55 0.81 -11.50
C GLU A 286 16.80 0.38 -12.76
N LYS A 287 16.92 1.14 -13.87
CA LYS A 287 16.36 0.73 -15.17
C LYS A 287 16.97 -0.56 -15.69
N GLN A 288 18.30 -0.69 -15.57
CA GLN A 288 18.99 -1.92 -15.96
C GLN A 288 18.52 -3.12 -15.10
N HIS A 289 18.39 -2.94 -13.78
CA HIS A 289 17.86 -3.97 -12.90
C HIS A 289 16.41 -4.36 -13.27
N LEU A 290 15.58 -3.37 -13.66
CA LEU A 290 14.21 -3.62 -14.11
C LEU A 290 14.18 -4.46 -15.40
N ILE A 291 15.04 -4.14 -16.38
CA ILE A 291 15.19 -4.90 -17.63
C ILE A 291 15.58 -6.35 -17.31
N GLU A 292 16.56 -6.54 -16.44
CA GLU A 292 17.03 -7.87 -16.03
C GLU A 292 15.94 -8.66 -15.31
N ALA A 293 15.18 -8.01 -14.42
CA ALA A 293 14.06 -8.63 -13.72
C ALA A 293 12.94 -9.09 -14.67
N PHE A 294 12.53 -8.23 -15.61
CA PHE A 294 11.55 -8.63 -16.63
C PHE A 294 12.07 -9.77 -17.50
N SER A 295 13.32 -9.69 -17.95
CA SER A 295 13.93 -10.72 -18.77
C SER A 295 13.98 -12.06 -18.04
N PHE A 296 14.39 -12.06 -16.78
CA PHE A 296 14.49 -13.25 -15.95
C PHE A 296 13.11 -13.86 -15.65
N GLU A 297 12.14 -13.07 -15.26
CA GLU A 297 10.81 -13.58 -14.88
C GLU A 297 10.00 -14.03 -16.11
N LEU A 298 9.99 -13.28 -17.19
CA LEU A 298 9.37 -13.70 -18.45
C LEU A 298 10.08 -14.92 -19.06
N GLY A 299 11.40 -15.04 -18.87
CA GLY A 299 12.18 -16.20 -19.32
C GLY A 299 11.73 -17.53 -18.69
N LYS A 300 11.06 -17.48 -17.53
CA LYS A 300 10.49 -18.66 -16.87
C LYS A 300 9.16 -19.13 -17.46
N CYS A 301 8.49 -18.30 -18.26
CA CYS A 301 7.23 -18.67 -18.89
C CYS A 301 7.45 -19.73 -19.97
N TYR A 302 6.54 -20.70 -20.05
CA TYR A 302 6.54 -21.72 -21.10
C TYR A 302 5.86 -21.22 -22.38
N GLU A 303 4.75 -20.49 -22.22
CA GLU A 303 3.92 -20.02 -23.34
C GLU A 303 4.51 -18.75 -23.97
N GLU A 304 5.02 -18.87 -25.20
CA GLU A 304 5.59 -17.75 -25.95
C GLU A 304 4.57 -16.62 -26.17
N ALA A 305 3.31 -16.96 -26.41
CA ALA A 305 2.24 -15.99 -26.61
C ALA A 305 2.04 -15.04 -25.42
N ILE A 306 2.31 -15.51 -24.20
CA ILE A 306 2.27 -14.68 -22.99
C ILE A 306 3.42 -13.68 -22.98
N LYS A 307 4.63 -14.16 -23.29
CA LYS A 307 5.83 -13.31 -23.41
C LYS A 307 5.64 -12.20 -24.44
N LEU A 308 5.20 -12.55 -25.65
CA LEU A 308 4.96 -11.60 -26.74
C LEU A 308 3.91 -10.55 -26.34
N ARG A 309 2.81 -10.97 -25.71
CA ARG A 309 1.79 -10.03 -25.19
C ARG A 309 2.38 -9.06 -24.17
N TYR A 310 3.23 -9.56 -23.26
CA TYR A 310 3.78 -8.68 -22.23
C TYR A 310 4.86 -7.74 -22.80
N LEU A 311 5.60 -8.15 -23.82
CA LEU A 311 6.50 -7.26 -24.58
C LEU A 311 5.70 -6.10 -25.21
N ASP A 312 4.50 -6.37 -25.74
CA ASP A 312 3.60 -5.34 -26.25
C ASP A 312 3.12 -4.38 -25.14
N VAL A 313 2.83 -4.89 -23.94
CA VAL A 313 2.54 -4.07 -22.75
C VAL A 313 3.72 -3.17 -22.38
N LEU A 314 4.94 -3.70 -22.39
CA LEU A 314 6.15 -2.91 -22.12
C LEU A 314 6.35 -1.81 -23.16
N ALA A 315 6.06 -2.06 -24.45
CA ALA A 315 6.18 -1.08 -25.51
C ALA A 315 5.25 0.12 -25.34
N HIS A 316 4.10 -0.04 -24.68
CA HIS A 316 3.22 1.07 -24.31
C HIS A 316 3.80 1.96 -23.20
N VAL A 317 4.77 1.47 -22.45
CA VAL A 317 5.47 2.23 -21.41
C VAL A 317 6.74 2.85 -21.98
N ASP A 318 7.58 2.03 -22.62
CA ASP A 318 8.84 2.46 -23.23
C ASP A 318 9.31 1.46 -24.30
N GLN A 319 9.53 1.93 -25.51
CA GLN A 319 9.89 1.08 -26.64
C GLN A 319 11.28 0.45 -26.47
N GLU A 320 12.28 1.22 -26.01
CA GLU A 320 13.66 0.74 -25.85
C GLU A 320 13.71 -0.34 -24.76
N LEU A 321 12.98 -0.16 -23.66
CA LEU A 321 12.80 -1.19 -22.62
C LEU A 321 12.25 -2.49 -23.23
N ALA A 322 11.18 -2.40 -24.01
CA ALA A 322 10.53 -3.57 -24.61
C ALA A 322 11.44 -4.33 -25.58
N GLU A 323 12.15 -3.58 -26.45
CA GLU A 323 13.12 -4.15 -27.41
C GLU A 323 14.28 -4.82 -26.69
N THR A 324 14.83 -4.21 -25.64
CA THR A 324 15.93 -4.79 -24.87
C THR A 324 15.51 -6.08 -24.16
N VAL A 325 14.32 -6.12 -23.59
CA VAL A 325 13.77 -7.33 -22.97
C VAL A 325 13.53 -8.41 -24.04
N ALA A 326 13.03 -8.05 -25.22
CA ALA A 326 12.84 -8.99 -26.34
C ALA A 326 14.15 -9.60 -26.80
N ASP A 327 15.21 -8.79 -26.94
CA ASP A 327 16.56 -9.28 -27.29
C ASP A 327 17.09 -10.27 -26.26
N ASN A 328 16.92 -9.95 -24.97
CA ASN A 328 17.34 -10.84 -23.87
C ASN A 328 16.59 -12.18 -23.85
N LEU A 329 15.34 -12.19 -24.35
CA LEU A 329 14.51 -13.39 -24.45
C LEU A 329 14.71 -14.14 -25.77
N GLY A 330 15.42 -13.54 -26.75
CA GLY A 330 15.54 -14.09 -28.11
C GLY A 330 14.24 -14.08 -28.90
N LEU A 331 13.36 -13.09 -28.63
CA LEU A 331 12.06 -12.93 -29.25
C LEU A 331 12.05 -11.74 -30.22
N PRO A 332 11.12 -11.70 -31.19
CA PRO A 332 10.97 -10.55 -32.07
C PRO A 332 10.58 -9.30 -31.27
N HIS A 333 11.05 -8.14 -31.74
CA HIS A 333 10.66 -6.85 -31.17
C HIS A 333 9.17 -6.62 -31.33
N PRO A 334 8.49 -6.06 -30.33
CA PRO A 334 7.09 -5.66 -30.46
C PRO A 334 6.93 -4.51 -31.44
N GLU A 335 5.72 -4.36 -32.00
CA GLU A 335 5.40 -3.19 -32.81
C GLU A 335 5.51 -1.91 -31.99
N GLN A 336 5.86 -0.81 -32.69
CA GLN A 336 5.92 0.51 -32.07
C GLN A 336 4.54 0.91 -31.54
N GLN A 337 4.46 1.23 -30.26
CA GLN A 337 3.24 1.68 -29.62
C GLN A 337 3.26 3.19 -29.34
N GLU A 338 2.08 3.76 -29.20
CA GLU A 338 1.93 5.11 -28.69
C GLU A 338 2.19 5.09 -27.16
N VAL A 339 3.18 5.88 -26.73
CA VAL A 339 3.50 6.01 -25.32
C VAL A 339 2.87 7.28 -24.75
N PRO A 340 2.31 7.24 -23.52
CA PRO A 340 1.73 8.43 -22.92
C PRO A 340 2.79 9.48 -22.62
N ASP A 341 2.41 10.75 -22.70
CA ASP A 341 3.24 11.84 -22.23
C ASP A 341 3.33 11.77 -20.69
N ALA A 342 4.54 11.63 -20.17
CA ALA A 342 4.81 11.56 -18.75
C ALA A 342 6.18 12.18 -18.42
N SER A 343 6.26 12.80 -17.27
CA SER A 343 7.51 13.37 -16.74
C SER A 343 7.99 12.57 -15.53
N PRO A 344 9.31 12.45 -15.30
CA PRO A 344 9.81 11.82 -14.08
C PRO A 344 9.40 12.61 -12.85
N SER A 345 9.16 11.90 -11.74
CA SER A 345 8.96 12.48 -10.41
C SER A 345 10.26 12.42 -9.61
N PRO A 346 10.91 13.55 -9.34
CA PRO A 346 12.11 13.60 -8.49
C PRO A 346 11.89 13.02 -7.08
N ALA A 347 10.68 13.10 -6.55
CA ALA A 347 10.35 12.51 -5.25
C ALA A 347 10.47 10.99 -5.25
N LEU A 348 10.14 10.32 -6.37
CA LEU A 348 10.27 8.87 -6.53
C LEU A 348 11.71 8.43 -6.86
N SER A 349 12.53 9.32 -7.42
CA SER A 349 13.90 9.00 -7.83
C SER A 349 14.83 8.81 -6.64
N GLN A 350 15.79 7.90 -6.76
CA GLN A 350 16.92 7.77 -5.82
C GLN A 350 18.12 8.67 -6.20
N LEU A 351 18.06 9.34 -7.36
CA LEU A 351 19.15 10.19 -7.86
C LEU A 351 19.40 11.35 -6.91
N GLY A 352 20.65 11.48 -6.46
CA GLY A 352 21.07 12.56 -5.58
C GLY A 352 20.58 12.48 -4.13
N LYS A 353 19.82 11.44 -3.77
CA LYS A 353 19.41 11.22 -2.37
C LYS A 353 20.56 10.64 -1.57
N THR A 354 20.66 11.10 -0.33
CA THR A 354 21.61 10.57 0.67
C THR A 354 20.80 10.05 1.84
N TRP A 355 21.07 8.81 2.22
CA TRP A 355 20.37 8.17 3.31
C TRP A 355 21.30 7.92 4.50
N PRO A 356 20.79 7.87 5.73
CA PRO A 356 21.57 7.48 6.89
C PRO A 356 22.24 6.11 6.68
N ILE A 357 23.45 5.98 7.21
CA ILE A 357 24.21 4.71 7.18
C ILE A 357 24.01 3.89 8.46
N ASP A 358 23.21 4.40 9.38
CA ASP A 358 22.91 3.74 10.64
C ASP A 358 22.31 2.34 10.43
N GLY A 359 22.85 1.36 11.15
CA GLY A 359 22.41 -0.03 11.03
C GLY A 359 22.93 -0.78 9.80
N ARG A 360 23.77 -0.18 8.95
CA ARG A 360 24.42 -0.87 7.84
C ARG A 360 25.61 -1.68 8.34
N ARG A 361 25.77 -2.87 7.74
CA ARG A 361 26.96 -3.68 7.92
C ARG A 361 27.90 -3.45 6.73
N VAL A 362 29.13 -3.07 7.01
CA VAL A 362 30.16 -2.91 5.99
C VAL A 362 31.21 -4.00 6.21
N ALA A 363 31.46 -4.81 5.18
CA ALA A 363 32.55 -5.78 5.17
C ALA A 363 33.71 -5.23 4.33
N ILE A 364 34.90 -5.20 4.89
CA ILE A 364 36.13 -4.84 4.17
C ILE A 364 36.88 -6.14 3.92
N LEU A 365 37.07 -6.48 2.65
CA LEU A 365 37.89 -7.61 2.26
C LEU A 365 39.33 -7.10 2.10
N ILE A 366 40.22 -7.65 2.88
CA ILE A 366 41.66 -7.36 2.81
C ILE A 366 42.42 -8.62 2.43
N ASP A 367 43.47 -8.48 1.63
CA ASP A 367 44.44 -9.55 1.45
C ASP A 367 45.29 -9.66 2.71
N SER A 368 45.70 -10.85 3.06
CA SER A 368 46.41 -11.19 4.31
C SER A 368 47.72 -10.39 4.55
N ASP A 369 48.21 -9.69 3.54
CA ASP A 369 49.46 -8.91 3.59
C ASP A 369 49.26 -7.40 3.68
N GLN A 370 48.00 -6.90 3.85
CA GLN A 370 47.70 -5.49 4.03
C GLN A 370 47.34 -5.18 5.49
N GLU A 371 48.11 -4.26 6.10
CA GLU A 371 47.70 -3.68 7.39
C GLU A 371 46.61 -2.62 7.17
N LEU A 372 45.58 -2.65 8.02
CA LEU A 372 44.58 -1.58 8.09
C LEU A 372 45.17 -0.39 8.83
N ASP A 373 45.46 0.72 8.17
CA ASP A 373 45.77 1.99 8.77
C ASP A 373 44.53 2.72 9.31
#